data_06eec5a33d55f4eb5ff5ebe8277eca12
#
_entry.id   06eec5a33d55f4eb5ff5ebe8277eca12
#
_cell.length_a   1.000
_cell.length_b   1.000
_cell.length_c   1.000
_cell.angle_alpha   90.00
_cell.angle_beta   90.00
_cell.angle_gamma   90.00
#
_symmetry.space_group_name_H-M   'P 1'
#
loop_
_entity.id
_entity.type
_entity.pdbx_description
1 polymer ?
#
loop_
_entity_poly.entity_id
_entity_poly.type
_entity_poly.pdbx_seq_one_letter_code
_entity_poly.pdbx_strand_id
1 'polypeptide(L)'
;MSTTTRAPCPVCDRGPTDRALARTEDERGVVEFCHRCGFTRAENYERRPLEPVRSAPVKSEQPAEWSDRAESIWRRTAPLRGSLGEVYLRHRGCVLPPTDSDLRFLPATDRHPPSLCARVTDAVTNAPLSLHFTRLASDGRGKAGTDCDKMLLAGHRKRGGVIRLWPDECVTHGLALAEGIESALAGAHLFTPAWAAIDASNLAQFPVLPGVDAITIFADHDDVGLKAARTCARRWAEAGREADLVIPTQDGRDVADVVTA
;
A
#
# COMPACT_ATOMS: atom_id res chain seq x y z
N MET A 1 -19.86 -2.00 26.73
CA MET A 1 -18.45 -1.72 26.29
C MET A 1 -18.14 -2.71 25.18
N SER A 2 -17.55 -2.26 24.07
CA SER A 2 -17.15 -3.17 22.99
C SER A 2 -15.71 -3.67 23.22
N THR A 3 -15.50 -4.96 22.98
CA THR A 3 -14.17 -5.58 23.08
C THR A 3 -13.73 -6.04 21.70
N THR A 4 -12.54 -5.62 21.28
CA THR A 4 -11.97 -6.07 20.00
C THR A 4 -10.79 -6.99 20.24
N THR A 5 -10.83 -8.17 19.65
CA THR A 5 -9.76 -9.18 19.68
C THR A 5 -9.22 -9.43 18.26
N ARG A 6 -8.04 -10.02 18.16
CA ARG A 6 -7.43 -10.41 16.89
C ARG A 6 -7.28 -11.93 16.82
N ALA A 7 -7.61 -12.50 15.67
CA ALA A 7 -7.61 -13.96 15.46
C ALA A 7 -7.15 -14.31 14.03
N PRO A 8 -6.82 -15.60 13.79
CA PRO A 8 -6.66 -16.12 12.44
C PRO A 8 -7.95 -15.97 11.63
N CYS A 9 -7.81 -15.60 10.35
CA CYS A 9 -8.96 -15.52 9.46
C CYS A 9 -9.29 -16.91 8.89
N PRO A 10 -10.55 -17.38 9.00
CA PRO A 10 -10.93 -18.72 8.50
C PRO A 10 -10.89 -18.82 6.97
N VAL A 11 -10.85 -17.70 6.27
CA VAL A 11 -10.81 -17.68 4.80
C VAL A 11 -9.37 -17.55 4.28
N CYS A 12 -8.52 -16.77 4.95
CA CYS A 12 -7.10 -16.66 4.58
C CYS A 12 -6.28 -17.88 4.95
N ASP A 13 -6.66 -18.58 6.03
CA ASP A 13 -6.05 -19.81 6.58
C ASP A 13 -4.51 -19.81 6.63
N ARG A 14 -3.93 -18.74 7.18
CA ARG A 14 -2.46 -18.58 7.28
C ARG A 14 -1.88 -19.05 8.62
N GLY A 15 -2.58 -19.97 9.26
CA GLY A 15 -2.12 -20.63 10.48
C GLY A 15 -2.49 -19.89 11.77
N PRO A 16 -2.19 -20.50 12.94
CA PRO A 16 -2.73 -20.08 14.24
C PRO A 16 -2.16 -18.76 14.76
N THR A 17 -1.05 -18.28 14.22
CA THR A 17 -0.42 -17.02 14.63
C THR A 17 -0.92 -15.81 13.83
N ASP A 18 -1.74 -16.00 12.79
CA ASP A 18 -2.30 -14.91 12.01
C ASP A 18 -3.23 -14.02 12.86
N ARG A 19 -3.15 -12.71 12.69
CA ARG A 19 -3.91 -11.68 13.42
C ARG A 19 -4.72 -10.77 12.49
N ALA A 20 -5.02 -11.22 11.27
CA ALA A 20 -5.70 -10.41 10.26
C ALA A 20 -7.18 -10.21 10.54
N LEU A 21 -7.84 -11.12 11.28
CA LEU A 21 -9.24 -11.03 11.65
C LEU A 21 -9.42 -10.17 12.90
N ALA A 22 -10.14 -9.06 12.78
CA ALA A 22 -10.66 -8.32 13.92
C ALA A 22 -12.05 -8.86 14.29
N ARG A 23 -12.24 -9.30 15.53
CA ARG A 23 -13.51 -9.71 16.10
C ARG A 23 -13.90 -8.71 17.17
N THR A 24 -14.95 -7.95 16.88
CA THR A 24 -15.52 -6.96 17.80
C THR A 24 -16.83 -7.51 18.37
N GLU A 25 -16.92 -7.55 19.68
CA GLU A 25 -18.07 -8.06 20.41
C GLU A 25 -18.60 -7.02 21.38
N ASP A 26 -19.90 -6.81 21.38
CA ASP A 26 -20.62 -5.98 22.33
C ASP A 26 -21.96 -6.65 22.74
N GLU A 27 -22.77 -5.97 23.52
CA GLU A 27 -24.08 -6.44 23.99
C GLU A 27 -25.10 -6.67 22.85
N ARG A 28 -24.82 -6.26 21.62
CA ARG A 28 -25.69 -6.40 20.44
C ARG A 28 -25.30 -7.58 19.58
N GLY A 29 -24.05 -8.02 19.65
CA GLY A 29 -23.57 -9.12 18.83
C GLY A 29 -22.07 -9.13 18.62
N VAL A 30 -21.69 -9.89 17.61
CA VAL A 30 -20.29 -10.02 17.17
C VAL A 30 -20.19 -9.60 15.70
N VAL A 31 -19.15 -8.82 15.40
CA VAL A 31 -18.74 -8.52 14.02
C VAL A 31 -17.31 -8.96 13.83
N GLU A 32 -17.09 -9.75 12.80
CA GLU A 32 -15.76 -10.19 12.36
C GLU A 32 -15.42 -9.55 11.02
N PHE A 33 -14.23 -8.99 10.93
CA PHE A 33 -13.72 -8.38 9.69
C PHE A 33 -12.25 -8.73 9.49
N CYS A 34 -11.93 -9.30 8.33
CA CYS A 34 -10.55 -9.57 7.96
C CYS A 34 -9.96 -8.40 7.18
N HIS A 35 -8.93 -7.75 7.72
CA HIS A 35 -8.24 -6.62 7.08
C HIS A 35 -7.44 -7.01 5.83
N ARG A 36 -7.28 -8.31 5.56
CA ARG A 36 -6.53 -8.81 4.41
C ARG A 36 -7.41 -9.19 3.23
N CYS A 37 -8.43 -10.04 3.45
CA CYS A 37 -9.28 -10.55 2.36
C CYS A 37 -10.68 -9.92 2.33
N GLY A 38 -11.02 -9.05 3.27
CA GLY A 38 -12.35 -8.43 3.36
C GLY A 38 -13.46 -9.37 3.87
N PHE A 39 -13.11 -10.59 4.35
CA PHE A 39 -14.10 -11.47 4.95
C PHE A 39 -14.85 -10.75 6.07
N THR A 40 -16.18 -10.84 6.04
CA THR A 40 -17.06 -10.25 7.05
C THR A 40 -18.08 -11.29 7.50
N ARG A 41 -18.27 -11.41 8.81
CA ARG A 41 -19.32 -12.17 9.45
C ARG A 41 -19.93 -11.35 10.58
N ALA A 42 -21.24 -11.36 10.70
CA ALA A 42 -21.94 -10.70 11.80
C ALA A 42 -22.99 -11.64 12.39
N GLU A 43 -23.04 -11.71 13.71
CA GLU A 43 -24.05 -12.44 14.47
C GLU A 43 -24.67 -11.49 15.48
N ASN A 44 -26.00 -11.30 15.40
CA ASN A 44 -26.74 -10.48 16.37
C ASN A 44 -27.39 -11.41 17.42
N TYR A 45 -27.21 -11.07 18.69
CA TYR A 45 -27.76 -11.87 19.80
C TYR A 45 -29.26 -11.70 20.01
N GLU A 46 -29.87 -10.58 19.56
CA GLU A 46 -31.29 -10.37 19.57
C GLU A 46 -31.81 -9.75 18.29
N ARG A 47 -32.81 -10.36 17.66
CA ARG A 47 -33.64 -9.71 16.63
C ARG A 47 -34.63 -8.76 17.32
N ARG A 48 -34.20 -7.59 17.72
CA ARG A 48 -35.13 -6.50 18.01
C ARG A 48 -35.56 -5.87 16.67
N PRO A 49 -36.88 -5.61 16.46
CA PRO A 49 -37.30 -4.85 15.29
C PRO A 49 -36.53 -3.53 15.29
N LEU A 50 -35.79 -3.25 14.21
CA LEU A 50 -35.10 -2.00 14.05
C LEU A 50 -36.14 -0.90 13.96
N GLU A 51 -36.31 -0.10 15.02
CA GLU A 51 -36.83 1.23 14.84
C GLU A 51 -35.92 1.95 13.83
N PRO A 52 -36.49 2.73 12.89
CA PRO A 52 -35.65 3.47 11.96
C PRO A 52 -34.75 4.39 12.80
N VAL A 53 -33.48 4.00 12.89
CA VAL A 53 -32.44 4.84 13.47
C VAL A 53 -32.52 6.13 12.68
N ARG A 54 -33.02 7.21 13.32
CA ARG A 54 -32.78 8.55 12.84
C ARG A 54 -31.26 8.63 12.70
N SER A 55 -30.78 8.48 11.47
CA SER A 55 -29.38 8.69 11.15
C SER A 55 -29.02 10.07 11.70
N ALA A 56 -28.34 10.07 12.86
CA ALA A 56 -27.50 11.23 13.16
C ALA A 56 -26.72 11.48 11.87
N PRO A 57 -26.61 12.73 11.41
CA PRO A 57 -25.84 13.01 10.22
C PRO A 57 -24.48 12.35 10.45
N VAL A 58 -24.22 11.25 9.70
CA VAL A 58 -22.89 10.73 9.57
C VAL A 58 -22.14 11.94 9.05
N LYS A 59 -21.33 12.56 9.90
CA LYS A 59 -20.28 13.42 9.40
C LYS A 59 -19.53 12.52 8.43
N SER A 60 -19.83 12.66 7.17
CA SER A 60 -18.97 12.22 6.09
C SER A 60 -17.75 13.13 6.18
N GLU A 61 -16.91 12.89 7.18
CA GLU A 61 -15.55 13.35 7.10
C GLU A 61 -14.99 12.57 5.94
N GLN A 62 -15.07 13.17 4.75
CA GLN A 62 -14.26 12.73 3.64
C GLN A 62 -12.84 12.64 4.20
N PRO A 63 -12.18 11.48 4.07
CA PRO A 63 -10.81 11.33 4.59
C PRO A 63 -10.01 12.54 4.11
N ALA A 64 -9.35 13.23 5.02
CA ALA A 64 -8.60 14.43 4.69
C ALA A 64 -7.60 14.08 3.57
N GLU A 65 -7.61 14.87 2.50
CA GLU A 65 -6.69 14.63 1.39
C GLU A 65 -5.25 14.94 1.81
N TRP A 66 -4.99 16.12 2.33
CA TRP A 66 -3.67 16.49 2.88
C TRP A 66 -3.86 17.40 4.09
N SER A 67 -3.31 17.03 5.23
CA SER A 67 -3.50 17.77 6.48
C SER A 67 -2.22 18.46 6.92
N ASP A 68 -2.34 19.44 7.83
CA ASP A 68 -1.21 20.06 8.50
C ASP A 68 -0.30 19.02 9.20
N ARG A 69 -0.90 17.95 9.69
CA ARG A 69 -0.15 16.83 10.27
C ARG A 69 0.71 16.11 9.22
N ALA A 70 0.15 15.83 8.04
CA ALA A 70 0.89 15.21 6.95
C ALA A 70 2.04 16.12 6.49
N GLU A 71 1.76 17.40 6.29
CA GLU A 71 2.73 18.42 5.92
C GLU A 71 3.84 18.54 6.97
N SER A 72 3.49 18.58 8.26
CA SER A 72 4.47 18.66 9.36
C SER A 72 5.39 17.44 9.40
N ILE A 73 4.86 16.25 9.14
CA ILE A 73 5.68 15.03 9.06
C ILE A 73 6.60 15.09 7.83
N TRP A 74 6.04 15.45 6.66
CA TRP A 74 6.80 15.53 5.42
C TRP A 74 7.99 16.50 5.51
N ARG A 75 7.81 17.67 6.13
CA ARG A 75 8.88 18.65 6.36
C ARG A 75 10.02 18.14 7.25
N ARG A 76 9.76 17.17 8.12
CA ARG A 76 10.79 16.55 8.97
C ARG A 76 11.56 15.44 8.29
N THR A 77 11.19 15.05 7.08
CA THR A 77 11.93 14.04 6.33
C THR A 77 13.26 14.60 5.81
N ALA A 78 14.22 13.72 5.69
CA ALA A 78 15.51 13.98 5.08
C ALA A 78 15.59 13.37 3.67
N PRO A 79 16.56 13.76 2.83
CA PRO A 79 16.82 13.07 1.57
C PRO A 79 17.02 11.57 1.78
N LEU A 80 16.60 10.78 0.80
CA LEU A 80 16.79 9.33 0.83
C LEU A 80 18.26 8.95 0.79
N ARG A 81 19.04 9.65 -0.07
CA ARG A 81 20.47 9.39 -0.23
C ARG A 81 21.27 9.78 1.01
N GLY A 82 22.19 8.92 1.41
CA GLY A 82 22.99 9.04 2.63
C GLY A 82 22.26 8.64 3.92
N SER A 83 21.03 8.10 3.82
CA SER A 83 20.20 7.70 4.98
C SER A 83 20.14 6.18 5.16
N LEU A 84 19.59 5.72 6.30
CA LEU A 84 19.25 4.31 6.51
C LEU A 84 18.23 3.81 5.48
N GLY A 85 17.43 4.68 4.88
CA GLY A 85 16.52 4.33 3.79
C GLY A 85 17.26 3.89 2.53
N GLU A 86 18.37 4.54 2.20
CA GLU A 86 19.24 4.08 1.10
C GLU A 86 19.88 2.73 1.44
N VAL A 87 20.39 2.56 2.68
CA VAL A 87 20.97 1.28 3.11
C VAL A 87 19.96 0.15 2.96
N TYR A 88 18.72 0.38 3.40
CA TYR A 88 17.62 -0.58 3.29
C TYR A 88 17.34 -0.96 1.83
N LEU A 89 17.14 0.02 0.96
CA LEU A 89 16.81 -0.25 -0.43
C LEU A 89 17.94 -0.98 -1.16
N ARG A 90 19.20 -0.60 -0.90
CA ARG A 90 20.35 -1.33 -1.46
C ARG A 90 20.44 -2.77 -0.96
N HIS A 91 20.18 -2.98 0.33
CA HIS A 91 20.15 -4.32 0.91
C HIS A 91 19.02 -5.20 0.31
N ARG A 92 17.93 -4.56 -0.11
CA ARG A 92 16.81 -5.20 -0.81
C ARG A 92 17.01 -5.31 -2.33
N GLY A 93 18.19 -5.03 -2.85
CA GLY A 93 18.49 -5.08 -4.29
C GLY A 93 17.72 -4.06 -5.13
N CYS A 94 17.17 -3.03 -4.51
CA CYS A 94 16.36 -2.02 -5.17
C CYS A 94 17.20 -0.98 -5.90
N VAL A 95 16.75 -0.52 -7.06
CA VAL A 95 17.24 0.68 -7.71
C VAL A 95 16.88 1.89 -6.85
N LEU A 96 17.80 2.82 -6.67
CA LEU A 96 17.48 4.07 -6.00
C LEU A 96 16.72 4.99 -6.94
N PRO A 97 15.55 5.50 -6.54
CA PRO A 97 14.79 6.43 -7.37
C PRO A 97 15.52 7.77 -7.53
N PRO A 98 15.12 8.61 -8.49
CA PRO A 98 15.59 9.99 -8.62
C PRO A 98 15.36 10.79 -7.33
N THR A 99 16.10 11.88 -7.16
CA THR A 99 16.06 12.72 -5.94
C THR A 99 14.76 13.50 -5.76
N ASP A 100 14.03 13.70 -6.82
CA ASP A 100 12.73 14.37 -6.91
C ASP A 100 11.53 13.40 -6.79
N SER A 101 11.81 12.13 -6.47
CA SER A 101 10.76 11.13 -6.18
C SER A 101 9.97 11.46 -4.92
N ASP A 102 8.78 10.86 -4.80
CA ASP A 102 7.93 10.93 -3.61
C ASP A 102 8.43 10.04 -2.44
N LEU A 103 9.68 9.61 -2.44
CA LEU A 103 10.27 8.75 -1.41
C LEU A 103 11.41 9.46 -0.68
N ARG A 104 11.28 9.58 0.64
CA ARG A 104 12.25 10.23 1.53
C ARG A 104 12.52 9.39 2.77
N PHE A 105 13.42 9.84 3.61
CA PHE A 105 13.75 9.21 4.87
C PHE A 105 13.20 10.02 6.05
N LEU A 106 12.50 9.36 6.99
CA LEU A 106 12.07 9.96 8.24
C LEU A 106 12.98 9.43 9.38
N PRO A 107 13.79 10.30 10.00
CA PRO A 107 14.65 9.91 11.11
C PRO A 107 13.87 9.35 12.29
N ALA A 108 14.51 8.50 13.07
CA ALA A 108 13.95 7.97 14.32
C ALA A 108 13.63 9.08 15.32
N THR A 109 12.66 8.80 16.17
CA THR A 109 12.35 9.58 17.37
C THR A 109 12.24 8.63 18.56
N ASP A 110 12.09 9.16 19.78
CA ASP A 110 11.88 8.33 20.97
C ASP A 110 10.65 7.41 20.89
N ARG A 111 9.71 7.73 19.99
CA ARG A 111 8.43 7.01 19.84
C ARG A 111 8.31 6.18 18.56
N HIS A 112 9.16 6.43 17.58
CA HIS A 112 9.05 5.81 16.26
C HIS A 112 10.42 5.43 15.71
N PRO A 113 10.58 4.21 15.17
CA PRO A 113 11.81 3.80 14.50
C PRO A 113 12.04 4.63 13.22
N PRO A 114 13.28 4.62 12.68
CA PRO A 114 13.57 5.22 11.39
C PRO A 114 12.68 4.59 10.33
N SER A 115 12.28 5.36 9.32
CA SER A 115 11.33 4.87 8.32
C SER A 115 11.62 5.42 6.93
N LEU A 116 11.34 4.64 5.89
CA LEU A 116 11.01 5.23 4.61
C LEU A 116 9.68 5.97 4.77
N CYS A 117 9.61 7.17 4.27
CA CYS A 117 8.41 8.00 4.21
C CYS A 117 8.12 8.33 2.75
N ALA A 118 7.01 7.83 2.24
CA ALA A 118 6.58 8.11 0.89
C ALA A 118 5.33 8.99 0.90
N ARG A 119 5.32 10.00 0.04
CA ARG A 119 4.11 10.77 -0.24
C ARG A 119 3.22 9.97 -1.17
N VAL A 120 1.97 9.83 -0.76
CA VAL A 120 0.91 9.23 -1.56
C VAL A 120 0.18 10.37 -2.26
N THR A 121 0.09 10.29 -3.58
CA THR A 121 -0.56 11.30 -4.42
C THR A 121 -1.64 10.66 -5.28
N ASP A 122 -2.66 11.40 -5.64
CA ASP A 122 -3.70 10.93 -6.55
C ASP A 122 -3.10 10.58 -7.91
N ALA A 123 -3.43 9.41 -8.44
CA ALA A 123 -2.81 8.87 -9.65
C ALA A 123 -3.03 9.75 -10.90
N VAL A 124 -4.14 10.51 -10.94
CA VAL A 124 -4.52 11.33 -12.09
C VAL A 124 -4.14 12.80 -11.90
N THR A 125 -4.39 13.35 -10.72
CA THR A 125 -4.24 14.80 -10.47
C THR A 125 -2.93 15.18 -9.82
N ASN A 126 -2.15 14.20 -9.33
CA ASN A 126 -0.94 14.39 -8.54
C ASN A 126 -1.18 15.16 -7.21
N ALA A 127 -2.43 15.35 -6.81
CA ALA A 127 -2.74 15.99 -5.54
C ALA A 127 -2.27 15.11 -4.36
N PRO A 128 -1.61 15.66 -3.34
CA PRO A 128 -1.15 14.89 -2.19
C PRO A 128 -2.35 14.40 -1.35
N LEU A 129 -2.32 13.12 -0.97
CA LEU A 129 -3.41 12.46 -0.26
C LEU A 129 -3.00 12.00 1.14
N SER A 130 -1.84 11.37 1.27
CA SER A 130 -1.43 10.71 2.51
C SER A 130 0.09 10.52 2.56
N LEU A 131 0.56 9.94 3.66
CA LEU A 131 1.91 9.43 3.81
C LEU A 131 1.88 7.93 4.05
N HIS A 132 2.78 7.21 3.39
CA HIS A 132 3.06 5.81 3.64
C HIS A 132 4.41 5.68 4.35
N PHE A 133 4.48 4.79 5.34
CA PHE A 133 5.68 4.53 6.11
C PHE A 133 6.08 3.06 5.99
N THR A 134 7.37 2.81 5.80
CA THR A 134 8.00 1.50 6.02
C THR A 134 9.00 1.67 7.14
N ARG A 135 8.72 1.08 8.30
CA ARG A 135 9.58 1.13 9.48
C ARG A 135 10.82 0.27 9.28
N LEU A 136 11.98 0.82 9.59
CA LEU A 136 13.27 0.18 9.36
C LEU A 136 13.94 -0.23 10.67
N ALA A 137 14.73 -1.29 10.61
CA ALA A 137 15.66 -1.64 11.66
C ALA A 137 16.69 -0.52 11.87
N SER A 138 17.27 -0.44 13.06
CA SER A 138 18.23 0.61 13.41
C SER A 138 19.53 0.58 12.60
N ASP A 139 19.86 -0.57 12.00
CA ASP A 139 21.01 -0.75 11.10
C ASP A 139 20.65 -0.56 9.62
N GLY A 140 19.36 -0.34 9.31
CA GLY A 140 18.85 -0.18 7.95
C GLY A 140 18.85 -1.46 7.10
N ARG A 141 19.19 -2.64 7.65
CA ARG A 141 19.30 -3.89 6.88
C ARG A 141 17.99 -4.67 6.78
N GLY A 142 16.93 -4.16 7.38
CA GLY A 142 15.62 -4.82 7.37
C GLY A 142 14.52 -3.88 7.79
N LYS A 143 13.30 -4.41 7.86
CA LYS A 143 12.18 -3.76 8.53
C LYS A 143 12.36 -3.86 10.05
N ALA A 144 11.70 -2.98 10.79
CA ALA A 144 11.85 -2.88 12.25
C ALA A 144 11.41 -4.14 13.02
N GLY A 145 10.61 -5.03 12.42
CA GLY A 145 10.09 -6.23 13.06
C GLY A 145 8.98 -5.92 14.07
N THR A 146 8.27 -4.82 13.87
CA THR A 146 7.11 -4.44 14.70
C THR A 146 5.84 -5.11 14.20
N ASP A 147 4.76 -5.08 14.99
CA ASP A 147 3.46 -5.64 14.60
C ASP A 147 2.92 -5.05 13.28
N CYS A 148 3.37 -3.85 12.92
CA CYS A 148 3.00 -3.19 11.68
C CYS A 148 4.15 -2.35 11.14
N ASP A 149 4.99 -2.94 10.28
CA ASP A 149 6.12 -2.25 9.67
C ASP A 149 5.72 -1.36 8.50
N LYS A 150 4.63 -1.67 7.80
CA LYS A 150 4.07 -0.84 6.72
C LYS A 150 2.74 -0.25 7.16
N MET A 151 2.60 1.06 7.06
CA MET A 151 1.40 1.77 7.50
C MET A 151 1.14 3.05 6.71
N LEU A 152 -0.12 3.43 6.64
CA LEU A 152 -0.56 4.72 6.12
C LEU A 152 -0.85 5.69 7.26
N LEU A 153 -0.72 6.97 7.01
CA LEU A 153 -1.13 7.99 7.96
C LEU A 153 -2.64 7.89 8.20
N ALA A 154 -3.02 7.66 9.46
CA ALA A 154 -4.43 7.47 9.83
C ALA A 154 -5.27 8.71 9.51
N GLY A 155 -6.53 8.50 9.08
CA GLY A 155 -7.48 9.55 8.74
C GLY A 155 -7.32 10.15 7.35
N HIS A 156 -6.45 9.59 6.50
CA HIS A 156 -6.19 10.06 5.15
C HIS A 156 -6.67 9.06 4.09
N ARG A 157 -7.04 9.58 2.92
CA ARG A 157 -7.46 8.78 1.77
C ARG A 157 -6.26 8.03 1.19
N LYS A 158 -6.45 6.75 0.86
CA LYS A 158 -5.48 5.97 0.07
C LYS A 158 -6.02 5.57 -1.30
N ARG A 159 -7.35 5.48 -1.43
CA ARG A 159 -8.00 5.02 -2.66
C ARG A 159 -7.68 5.95 -3.83
N GLY A 160 -7.23 5.35 -4.93
CA GLY A 160 -6.78 6.07 -6.12
C GLY A 160 -5.41 6.73 -5.96
N GLY A 161 -4.73 6.49 -4.82
CA GLY A 161 -3.39 6.99 -4.56
C GLY A 161 -2.30 6.08 -5.08
N VAL A 162 -1.16 6.68 -5.42
CA VAL A 162 0.09 6.02 -5.81
C VAL A 162 1.27 6.71 -5.15
N ILE A 163 2.40 6.03 -5.14
CA ILE A 163 3.70 6.60 -4.77
C ILE A 163 4.51 6.75 -6.06
N ARG A 164 4.80 7.98 -6.45
CA ARG A 164 5.60 8.29 -7.62
C ARG A 164 7.09 8.13 -7.31
N LEU A 165 7.64 6.98 -7.67
CA LEU A 165 9.08 6.73 -7.52
C LEU A 165 9.90 7.40 -8.64
N TRP A 166 9.26 7.73 -9.74
CA TRP A 166 9.72 8.65 -10.80
C TRP A 166 8.67 9.73 -10.99
N PRO A 167 9.06 10.99 -11.21
CA PRO A 167 8.11 12.08 -11.44
C PRO A 167 7.33 11.90 -12.76
N ASP A 168 6.22 12.61 -12.88
CA ASP A 168 5.30 12.51 -14.04
C ASP A 168 6.01 12.81 -15.37
N GLU A 169 7.01 13.68 -15.36
CA GLU A 169 7.79 14.08 -16.55
C GLU A 169 8.60 12.92 -17.13
N CYS A 170 8.91 11.90 -16.33
CA CYS A 170 9.57 10.69 -16.79
C CYS A 170 8.60 9.72 -17.49
N VAL A 171 7.29 9.86 -17.24
CA VAL A 171 6.26 8.98 -17.83
C VAL A 171 5.85 9.50 -19.20
N THR A 172 6.47 8.95 -20.25
CA THR A 172 6.21 9.38 -21.64
C THR A 172 5.23 8.44 -22.35
N HIS A 173 5.63 7.20 -22.62
CA HIS A 173 4.81 6.20 -23.32
C HIS A 173 4.44 5.00 -22.47
N GLY A 174 5.33 4.63 -21.56
CA GLY A 174 5.18 3.46 -20.70
C GLY A 174 5.39 3.78 -19.24
N LEU A 175 4.75 2.97 -18.37
CA LEU A 175 4.84 3.05 -16.92
C LEU A 175 4.94 1.65 -16.34
N ALA A 176 5.90 1.42 -15.45
CA ALA A 176 5.90 0.24 -14.62
C ALA A 176 5.10 0.48 -13.33
N LEU A 177 4.38 -0.53 -12.87
CA LEU A 177 3.57 -0.45 -11.66
C LEU A 177 3.74 -1.73 -10.84
N ALA A 178 3.92 -1.60 -9.52
CA ALA A 178 3.90 -2.71 -8.59
C ALA A 178 2.98 -2.41 -7.40
N GLU A 179 2.67 -3.42 -6.59
CA GLU A 179 1.91 -3.20 -5.35
C GLU A 179 2.72 -2.38 -4.34
N GLY A 180 3.95 -2.79 -4.07
CA GLY A 180 4.82 -2.19 -3.06
C GLY A 180 5.98 -1.37 -3.61
N ILE A 181 6.57 -0.53 -2.75
CA ILE A 181 7.75 0.28 -3.08
C ILE A 181 8.93 -0.61 -3.46
N GLU A 182 9.19 -1.66 -2.67
CA GLU A 182 10.30 -2.57 -2.88
C GLU A 182 10.17 -3.31 -4.21
N SER A 183 8.98 -3.86 -4.52
CA SER A 183 8.72 -4.57 -5.79
C SER A 183 8.85 -3.62 -6.99
N ALA A 184 8.38 -2.37 -6.88
CA ALA A 184 8.52 -1.38 -7.94
C ALA A 184 9.99 -0.99 -8.18
N LEU A 185 10.76 -0.76 -7.11
CA LEU A 185 12.17 -0.39 -7.22
C LEU A 185 13.08 -1.56 -7.63
N ALA A 186 12.73 -2.79 -7.28
CA ALA A 186 13.42 -3.98 -7.79
C ALA A 186 13.11 -4.20 -9.27
N GLY A 187 11.84 -4.10 -9.65
CA GLY A 187 11.41 -4.18 -11.05
C GLY A 187 12.01 -3.08 -11.93
N ALA A 188 12.43 -1.97 -11.35
CA ALA A 188 13.08 -0.87 -12.06
C ALA A 188 14.44 -1.23 -12.68
N HIS A 189 15.03 -2.38 -12.32
CA HIS A 189 16.15 -2.95 -13.07
C HIS A 189 15.76 -3.39 -14.49
N LEU A 190 14.48 -3.70 -14.70
CA LEU A 190 13.96 -4.16 -15.99
C LEU A 190 13.28 -3.05 -16.76
N PHE A 191 12.52 -2.19 -16.07
CA PHE A 191 11.76 -1.14 -16.70
C PHE A 191 11.57 0.10 -15.79
N THR A 192 11.80 1.28 -16.35
CA THR A 192 11.52 2.59 -15.74
C THR A 192 10.80 3.49 -16.74
N PRO A 193 10.01 4.48 -16.29
CA PRO A 193 9.72 4.87 -14.90
C PRO A 193 8.82 3.86 -14.17
N ALA A 194 8.87 3.85 -12.84
CA ALA A 194 8.10 2.93 -12.02
C ALA A 194 7.38 3.66 -10.85
N TRP A 195 6.14 3.25 -10.57
CA TRP A 195 5.32 3.72 -9.44
C TRP A 195 4.87 2.55 -8.56
N ALA A 196 4.49 2.85 -7.32
CA ALA A 196 3.92 1.85 -6.41
C ALA A 196 2.44 2.17 -6.10
N ALA A 197 1.59 1.15 -6.19
CA ALA A 197 0.14 1.26 -5.99
C ALA A 197 -0.30 1.16 -4.51
N ILE A 198 0.64 1.00 -3.58
CA ILE A 198 0.42 0.91 -2.14
C ILE A 198 -0.10 -0.45 -1.68
N ASP A 199 -1.13 -0.97 -2.34
CA ASP A 199 -1.73 -2.28 -2.06
C ASP A 199 -2.46 -2.87 -3.28
N ALA A 200 -2.81 -4.16 -3.19
CA ALA A 200 -3.49 -4.90 -4.25
C ALA A 200 -4.84 -4.26 -4.68
N SER A 201 -5.57 -3.63 -3.77
CA SER A 201 -6.84 -2.97 -4.10
C SER A 201 -6.64 -1.75 -4.99
N ASN A 202 -5.64 -0.93 -4.68
CA ASN A 202 -5.28 0.22 -5.51
C ASN A 202 -4.68 -0.24 -6.84
N LEU A 203 -3.84 -1.27 -6.84
CA LEU A 203 -3.30 -1.87 -8.07
C LEU A 203 -4.46 -2.31 -8.99
N ALA A 204 -5.41 -3.09 -8.46
CA ALA A 204 -6.57 -3.54 -9.22
C ALA A 204 -7.44 -2.41 -9.78
N GLN A 205 -7.46 -1.26 -9.11
CA GLN A 205 -8.27 -0.09 -9.47
C GLN A 205 -7.46 1.02 -10.16
N PHE A 206 -6.17 0.81 -10.43
CA PHE A 206 -5.32 1.81 -11.05
C PHE A 206 -5.92 2.31 -12.37
N PRO A 207 -6.09 3.63 -12.56
CA PRO A 207 -6.76 4.19 -13.73
C PRO A 207 -5.89 4.05 -14.99
N VAL A 208 -6.53 4.07 -16.13
CA VAL A 208 -5.84 4.26 -17.41
C VAL A 208 -5.46 5.74 -17.50
N LEU A 209 -4.16 6.01 -17.55
CA LEU A 209 -3.65 7.37 -17.57
C LEU A 209 -3.65 7.94 -18.98
N PRO A 210 -4.11 9.20 -19.19
CA PRO A 210 -4.00 9.87 -20.46
C PRO A 210 -2.52 9.99 -20.88
N GLY A 211 -2.24 9.71 -22.17
CA GLY A 211 -0.89 9.84 -22.72
C GLY A 211 0.06 8.69 -22.40
N VAL A 212 -0.38 7.67 -21.64
CA VAL A 212 0.39 6.44 -21.39
C VAL A 212 -0.16 5.33 -22.28
N ASP A 213 0.67 4.76 -23.13
CA ASP A 213 0.28 3.76 -24.12
C ASP A 213 0.49 2.32 -23.65
N ALA A 214 1.42 2.11 -22.70
CA ALA A 214 1.77 0.81 -22.19
C ALA A 214 1.95 0.81 -20.68
N ILE A 215 1.51 -0.27 -20.00
CA ILE A 215 1.80 -0.53 -18.59
C ILE A 215 2.49 -1.89 -18.42
N THR A 216 3.57 -1.91 -17.65
CA THR A 216 4.23 -3.15 -17.19
C THR A 216 3.94 -3.34 -15.71
N ILE A 217 3.26 -4.41 -15.33
CA ILE A 217 2.86 -4.67 -13.96
C ILE A 217 3.76 -5.74 -13.36
N PHE A 218 4.51 -5.38 -12.34
CA PHE A 218 5.28 -6.30 -11.51
C PHE A 218 4.35 -6.88 -10.43
N ALA A 219 3.90 -8.12 -10.64
CA ALA A 219 2.95 -8.77 -9.76
C ALA A 219 3.65 -9.56 -8.66
N ASP A 220 3.16 -9.46 -7.43
CA ASP A 220 3.52 -10.40 -6.37
C ASP A 220 2.90 -11.77 -6.70
N HIS A 221 3.67 -12.87 -6.59
CA HIS A 221 3.22 -14.19 -6.97
C HIS A 221 2.43 -14.86 -5.83
N ASP A 222 1.35 -14.22 -5.42
CA ASP A 222 0.31 -14.79 -4.59
C ASP A 222 -1.07 -14.55 -5.21
N ASP A 223 -2.09 -15.27 -4.74
CA ASP A 223 -3.43 -15.22 -5.33
C ASP A 223 -4.02 -13.80 -5.39
N VAL A 224 -3.74 -12.98 -4.37
CA VAL A 224 -4.28 -11.62 -4.25
C VAL A 224 -3.56 -10.68 -5.21
N GLY A 225 -2.23 -10.73 -5.25
CA GLY A 225 -1.38 -9.93 -6.14
C GLY A 225 -1.64 -10.26 -7.61
N LEU A 226 -1.67 -11.56 -7.97
CA LEU A 226 -1.97 -12.00 -9.33
C LEU A 226 -3.36 -11.58 -9.80
N LYS A 227 -4.38 -11.68 -8.93
CA LYS A 227 -5.74 -11.23 -9.24
C LYS A 227 -5.80 -9.72 -9.47
N ALA A 228 -5.11 -8.95 -8.62
CA ALA A 228 -5.05 -7.50 -8.73
C ALA A 228 -4.36 -7.07 -10.03
N ALA A 229 -3.19 -7.65 -10.32
CA ALA A 229 -2.42 -7.38 -11.52
C ALA A 229 -3.19 -7.70 -12.80
N ARG A 230 -3.82 -8.89 -12.88
CA ARG A 230 -4.67 -9.27 -14.02
C ARG A 230 -5.88 -8.35 -14.20
N THR A 231 -6.46 -7.87 -13.09
CA THR A 231 -7.60 -6.93 -13.15
C THR A 231 -7.16 -5.57 -13.69
N CYS A 232 -6.00 -5.09 -13.28
CA CYS A 232 -5.40 -3.87 -13.81
C CYS A 232 -5.07 -4.01 -15.30
N ALA A 233 -4.34 -5.05 -15.68
CA ALA A 233 -3.94 -5.32 -17.06
C ALA A 233 -5.14 -5.40 -18.01
N ARG A 234 -6.20 -6.11 -17.59
CA ARG A 234 -7.43 -6.21 -18.39
C ARG A 234 -8.07 -4.84 -18.63
N ARG A 235 -8.16 -3.96 -17.61
CA ARG A 235 -8.70 -2.61 -17.77
C ARG A 235 -7.92 -1.79 -18.79
N TRP A 236 -6.58 -1.88 -18.76
CA TRP A 236 -5.73 -1.19 -19.71
C TRP A 236 -5.89 -1.74 -21.12
N ALA A 237 -5.92 -3.07 -21.28
CA ALA A 237 -6.17 -3.72 -22.56
C ALA A 237 -7.56 -3.38 -23.16
N GLU A 238 -8.62 -3.38 -22.32
CA GLU A 238 -9.97 -2.97 -22.71
C GLU A 238 -10.03 -1.50 -23.17
N ALA A 239 -9.13 -0.65 -22.68
CA ALA A 239 -8.97 0.73 -23.10
C ALA A 239 -8.07 0.88 -24.35
N GLY A 240 -7.66 -0.22 -24.99
CA GLY A 240 -6.80 -0.23 -26.18
C GLY A 240 -5.34 0.12 -25.89
N ARG A 241 -4.86 -0.13 -24.66
CA ARG A 241 -3.47 0.08 -24.24
C ARG A 241 -2.74 -1.25 -24.12
N GLU A 242 -1.42 -1.25 -24.27
CA GLU A 242 -0.59 -2.41 -24.00
C GLU A 242 -0.51 -2.65 -22.48
N ALA A 243 -0.55 -3.93 -22.06
CA ALA A 243 -0.48 -4.28 -20.66
C ALA A 243 0.25 -5.62 -20.46
N ASP A 244 1.46 -5.54 -19.92
CA ASP A 244 2.31 -6.69 -19.65
C ASP A 244 2.36 -7.04 -18.16
N LEU A 245 2.44 -8.34 -17.86
CA LEU A 245 2.63 -8.85 -16.51
C LEU A 245 4.01 -9.48 -16.37
N VAL A 246 4.78 -9.02 -15.42
CA VAL A 246 6.02 -9.63 -14.98
C VAL A 246 5.77 -10.33 -13.65
N ILE A 247 5.84 -11.65 -13.63
CA ILE A 247 5.51 -12.49 -12.48
C ILE A 247 6.77 -13.29 -12.09
N PRO A 248 7.24 -13.24 -10.82
CA PRO A 248 8.28 -14.13 -10.35
C PRO A 248 7.93 -15.61 -10.62
N THR A 249 8.92 -16.44 -10.93
CA THR A 249 8.67 -17.85 -11.25
C THR A 249 8.33 -18.71 -10.03
N GLN A 250 8.65 -18.22 -8.81
CA GLN A 250 8.42 -18.94 -7.56
C GLN A 250 7.19 -18.39 -6.84
N ASP A 251 6.31 -19.28 -6.41
CA ASP A 251 5.11 -18.95 -5.64
C ASP A 251 5.48 -18.23 -4.33
N GLY A 252 4.68 -17.22 -3.96
CA GLY A 252 4.86 -16.45 -2.73
C GLY A 252 6.03 -15.46 -2.76
N ARG A 253 6.71 -15.29 -3.90
CA ARG A 253 7.78 -14.31 -4.09
C ARG A 253 7.26 -13.01 -4.72
N ASP A 254 7.92 -11.93 -4.36
CA ASP A 254 7.83 -10.66 -5.08
C ASP A 254 9.07 -10.44 -5.96
N VAL A 255 9.06 -9.39 -6.79
CA VAL A 255 10.18 -9.08 -7.70
C VAL A 255 11.44 -8.73 -6.90
N ALA A 256 11.31 -8.11 -5.73
CA ALA A 256 12.46 -7.77 -4.89
C ALA A 256 13.17 -9.03 -4.34
N ASP A 257 12.41 -10.10 -4.07
CA ASP A 257 12.98 -11.38 -3.63
C ASP A 257 13.78 -12.10 -4.74
N VAL A 258 13.43 -11.87 -6.01
CA VAL A 258 14.12 -12.49 -7.16
C VAL A 258 15.42 -11.74 -7.48
N VAL A 259 15.44 -10.43 -7.36
CA VAL A 259 16.62 -9.59 -7.66
C VAL A 259 17.72 -9.76 -6.61
N THR A 260 17.37 -10.16 -5.38
CA THR A 260 18.32 -10.36 -4.25
C THR A 260 18.81 -11.79 -4.10
N ALA A 261 18.32 -12.75 -4.91
CA ALA A 261 18.72 -14.14 -4.93
C ALA A 261 19.90 -14.36 -5.87
#